data_c1f4905573c8d74243bf981d9fe92e0e
#
_entry.id   c1f4905573c8d74243bf981d9fe92e0e
#
_cell.length_a   1.000
_cell.length_b   1.000
_cell.length_c   1.000
_cell.angle_alpha   90.00
_cell.angle_beta   90.00
_cell.angle_gamma   90.00
#
_symmetry.space_group_name_H-M   'P 1'
#
loop_
_entity.id
_entity.type
_entity.pdbx_description
1 polymer ?
#
loop_
_entity_poly.entity_id
_entity_poly.type
_entity_poly.pdbx_seq_one_letter_code
_entity_poly.pdbx_strand_id
1 'polypeptide(L)'
;MDSKQDFLRLMDTQTEIALATCVDGQPNVRVVNFYFDTAANVVLFSTFGDNKKVKEFKANNKISFTTIPHEGIEHIKAIGIVQKSTRTVFDAAEHFIKKIPGYKDTVEQAGDDLVLFEIAFESAVVTLDVDNIGTFELSA
;
A
#
# COMPACT_ATOMS: atom_id res chain seq x y z
N MET A 1 5.69 -9.62 -21.84
CA MET A 1 5.54 -9.15 -20.46
C MET A 1 4.53 -10.04 -19.73
N ASP A 2 4.84 -10.49 -18.52
CA ASP A 2 3.90 -11.23 -17.66
C ASP A 2 3.44 -10.30 -16.54
N SER A 3 2.27 -9.71 -16.68
CA SER A 3 1.77 -8.70 -15.74
C SER A 3 1.59 -9.23 -14.32
N LYS A 4 1.19 -10.48 -14.14
CA LYS A 4 1.04 -11.09 -12.82
C LYS A 4 2.40 -11.26 -12.14
N GLN A 5 3.37 -11.80 -12.85
CA GLN A 5 4.70 -12.06 -12.32
C GLN A 5 5.40 -10.75 -11.95
N ASP A 6 5.31 -9.75 -12.84
CA ASP A 6 5.89 -8.43 -12.60
C ASP A 6 5.19 -7.69 -11.46
N PHE A 7 3.86 -7.81 -11.38
CA PHE A 7 3.09 -7.26 -10.25
C PHE A 7 3.59 -7.82 -8.93
N LEU A 8 3.67 -9.16 -8.81
CA LEU A 8 4.10 -9.79 -7.56
C LEU A 8 5.54 -9.42 -7.21
N ARG A 9 6.42 -9.35 -8.19
CA ARG A 9 7.82 -8.96 -7.99
C ARG A 9 7.94 -7.53 -7.44
N LEU A 10 7.24 -6.58 -8.05
CA LEU A 10 7.30 -5.18 -7.62
C LEU A 10 6.64 -4.98 -6.25
N MET A 11 5.52 -5.67 -6.00
CA MET A 11 4.86 -5.59 -4.68
C MET A 11 5.75 -6.17 -3.57
N ASP A 12 6.60 -7.13 -3.89
CA ASP A 12 7.53 -7.71 -2.94
C ASP A 12 8.76 -6.83 -2.72
N THR A 13 9.32 -6.27 -3.79
CA THR A 13 10.60 -5.57 -3.73
C THR A 13 10.49 -4.08 -3.42
N GLN A 14 9.43 -3.41 -3.84
CA GLN A 14 9.23 -1.99 -3.56
C GLN A 14 8.61 -1.82 -2.17
N THR A 15 9.05 -0.80 -1.44
CA THR A 15 8.79 -0.68 0.00
C THR A 15 7.82 0.43 0.38
N GLU A 16 7.55 1.36 -0.54
CA GLU A 16 6.74 2.54 -0.26
C GLU A 16 5.70 2.76 -1.35
N ILE A 17 4.56 3.32 -0.93
CA ILE A 17 3.56 3.85 -1.86
C ILE A 17 3.32 5.33 -1.57
N ALA A 18 3.05 6.08 -2.63
CA ALA A 18 2.44 7.40 -2.53
C ALA A 18 0.92 7.16 -2.52
N LEU A 19 0.28 7.53 -1.42
CA LEU A 19 -1.14 7.27 -1.18
C LEU A 19 -1.93 8.58 -1.28
N ALA A 20 -2.85 8.64 -2.23
CA ALA A 20 -3.65 9.83 -2.50
C ALA A 20 -5.07 9.67 -1.95
N THR A 21 -5.55 10.75 -1.34
CA THR A 21 -6.93 10.89 -0.85
C THR A 21 -7.55 12.15 -1.43
N CYS A 22 -8.87 12.26 -1.34
CA CYS A 22 -9.57 13.46 -1.77
C CYS A 22 -10.76 13.71 -0.84
N VAL A 23 -10.82 14.88 -0.22
CA VAL A 23 -11.92 15.26 0.66
C VAL A 23 -12.44 16.63 0.22
N ASP A 24 -13.74 16.71 -0.03
CA ASP A 24 -14.39 17.95 -0.49
C ASP A 24 -13.70 18.56 -1.73
N GLY A 25 -13.26 17.70 -2.65
CA GLY A 25 -12.58 18.12 -3.87
C GLY A 25 -11.10 18.49 -3.69
N GLN A 26 -10.56 18.40 -2.48
CA GLN A 26 -9.16 18.70 -2.22
C GLN A 26 -8.36 17.40 -2.18
N PRO A 27 -7.48 17.17 -3.18
CA PRO A 27 -6.59 16.00 -3.16
C PRO A 27 -5.44 16.21 -2.17
N ASN A 28 -4.96 15.12 -1.62
CA ASN A 28 -3.79 15.10 -0.75
C ASN A 28 -2.98 13.82 -1.05
N VAL A 29 -1.69 13.84 -0.78
CA VAL A 29 -0.81 12.70 -1.02
C VAL A 29 0.26 12.61 0.07
N ARG A 30 0.61 11.39 0.46
CA ARG A 30 1.67 11.11 1.43
C ARG A 30 2.33 9.77 1.09
N VAL A 31 3.48 9.53 1.65
CA VAL A 31 4.24 8.29 1.44
C VAL A 31 4.13 7.42 2.68
N VAL A 32 3.83 6.14 2.49
CA VAL A 32 3.78 5.15 3.58
C VAL A 32 4.49 3.88 3.14
N ASN A 33 5.06 3.16 4.10
CA ASN A 33 5.57 1.82 3.87
C ASN A 33 4.41 0.86 3.71
N PHE A 34 4.58 -0.19 2.91
CA PHE A 34 3.50 -1.14 2.67
C PHE A 34 3.99 -2.58 2.60
N TYR A 35 3.05 -3.48 2.78
CA TYR A 35 3.20 -4.90 2.52
C TYR A 35 1.98 -5.40 1.74
N PHE A 36 2.20 -6.15 0.67
CA PHE A 36 1.10 -6.76 -0.08
C PHE A 36 0.83 -8.17 0.44
N ASP A 37 -0.35 -8.38 1.01
CA ASP A 37 -0.78 -9.69 1.50
C ASP A 37 -1.37 -10.49 0.33
N THR A 38 -0.63 -11.47 -0.17
CA THR A 38 -1.04 -12.28 -1.32
C THR A 38 -2.23 -13.19 -1.01
N ALA A 39 -2.40 -13.59 0.24
CA ALA A 39 -3.52 -14.44 0.63
C ALA A 39 -4.85 -13.69 0.63
N ALA A 40 -4.83 -12.43 1.10
CA ALA A 40 -6.02 -11.60 1.18
C ALA A 40 -6.20 -10.65 -0.02
N ASN A 41 -5.17 -10.52 -0.88
CA ASN A 41 -5.13 -9.60 -2.03
C ASN A 41 -5.35 -8.14 -1.63
N VAL A 42 -4.72 -7.72 -0.53
CA VAL A 42 -4.81 -6.33 -0.05
C VAL A 42 -3.41 -5.77 0.22
N VAL A 43 -3.30 -4.46 0.06
CA VAL A 43 -2.12 -3.71 0.51
C VAL A 43 -2.33 -3.34 1.96
N LEU A 44 -1.36 -3.65 2.82
CA LEU A 44 -1.38 -3.31 4.24
C LEU A 44 -0.42 -2.17 4.51
N PHE A 45 -0.82 -1.24 5.37
CA PHE A 45 0.06 -0.21 5.90
C PHE A 45 -0.42 0.18 7.31
N SER A 46 0.48 0.75 8.10
CA SER A 46 0.13 1.20 9.44
C SER A 46 0.33 2.70 9.58
N THR A 47 -0.43 3.31 10.48
CA THR A 47 -0.30 4.72 10.80
C THR A 47 -0.82 4.97 12.22
N PHE A 48 -0.45 6.11 12.81
CA PHE A 48 -0.99 6.51 14.11
C PHE A 48 -2.49 6.80 13.98
N GLY A 49 -3.26 6.34 14.96
CA GLY A 49 -4.72 6.42 14.92
C GLY A 49 -5.30 7.84 14.92
N ASP A 50 -4.54 8.81 15.41
CA ASP A 50 -4.93 10.23 15.44
C ASP A 50 -4.39 11.02 14.23
N ASN A 51 -3.77 10.35 13.27
CA ASN A 51 -3.20 11.00 12.09
C ASN A 51 -4.29 11.60 11.21
N LYS A 52 -3.97 12.72 10.53
CA LYS A 52 -4.89 13.42 9.62
C LYS A 52 -5.43 12.49 8.54
N LYS A 53 -4.60 11.59 7.98
CA LYS A 53 -5.03 10.67 6.93
C LYS A 53 -6.15 9.73 7.38
N VAL A 54 -6.19 9.37 8.66
CA VAL A 54 -7.26 8.52 9.21
C VAL A 54 -8.60 9.24 9.14
N LYS A 55 -8.61 10.53 9.43
CA LYS A 55 -9.82 11.37 9.31
C LYS A 55 -10.26 11.48 7.85
N GLU A 56 -9.31 11.61 6.94
CA GLU A 56 -9.58 11.65 5.50
C GLU A 56 -10.21 10.33 5.01
N PHE A 57 -9.73 9.18 5.49
CA PHE A 57 -10.29 7.87 5.14
C PHE A 57 -11.75 7.73 5.60
N LYS A 58 -12.09 8.29 6.77
CA LYS A 58 -13.46 8.27 7.26
C LYS A 58 -14.38 9.16 6.42
N ALA A 59 -13.88 10.29 5.95
CA ALA A 59 -14.64 11.22 5.13
C ALA A 59 -14.83 10.70 3.71
N ASN A 60 -13.81 10.07 3.13
CA ASN A 60 -13.85 9.46 1.80
C ASN A 60 -12.82 8.32 1.74
N ASN A 61 -13.31 7.10 1.65
CA ASN A 61 -12.44 5.91 1.62
C ASN A 61 -11.91 5.55 0.24
N LYS A 62 -12.30 6.27 -0.79
CA LYS A 62 -11.78 6.07 -2.16
C LYS A 62 -10.41 6.70 -2.26
N ILE A 63 -9.43 5.91 -2.67
CA ILE A 63 -8.03 6.32 -2.73
C ILE A 63 -7.41 5.88 -4.05
N SER A 64 -6.23 6.42 -4.32
CA SER A 64 -5.36 5.86 -5.34
C SER A 64 -3.94 5.78 -4.76
N PHE A 65 -3.14 4.89 -5.34
CA PHE A 65 -1.75 4.78 -4.93
C PHE A 65 -0.85 4.45 -6.11
N THR A 66 0.41 4.78 -5.98
CA THR A 66 1.49 4.31 -6.84
C THR A 66 2.64 3.83 -5.96
N THR A 67 3.23 2.70 -6.33
CA THR A 67 4.49 2.30 -5.71
C THR A 67 5.59 3.26 -6.15
N ILE A 68 6.61 3.41 -5.30
CA ILE A 68 7.74 4.31 -5.60
C ILE A 68 8.89 3.48 -6.13
N PRO A 69 9.38 3.75 -7.36
CA PRO A 69 10.52 3.04 -7.91
C PRO A 69 11.77 3.23 -7.05
N HIS A 70 12.53 2.14 -6.83
CA HIS A 70 13.85 2.24 -6.20
C HIS A 70 14.89 2.73 -7.21
N GLU A 71 14.77 2.22 -8.45
CA GLU A 71 15.59 2.63 -9.58
C GLU A 71 14.72 2.65 -10.82
N GLY A 72 15.03 3.55 -11.76
CA GLY A 72 14.28 3.65 -13.01
C GLY A 72 12.84 4.06 -12.81
N ILE A 73 11.94 3.49 -13.60
CA ILE A 73 10.53 3.91 -13.62
C ILE A 73 9.54 2.78 -13.30
N GLU A 74 10.01 1.59 -13.00
CA GLU A 74 9.11 0.47 -12.71
C GLU A 74 8.21 0.78 -11.53
N HIS A 75 6.90 0.68 -11.74
CA HIS A 75 5.95 0.96 -10.67
C HIS A 75 4.59 0.30 -10.95
N ILE A 76 3.77 0.27 -9.91
CA ILE A 76 2.40 -0.21 -9.96
C ILE A 76 1.50 0.93 -9.49
N LYS A 77 0.39 1.16 -10.18
CA LYS A 77 -0.61 2.09 -9.69
C LYS A 77 -2.00 1.44 -9.72
N ALA A 78 -2.84 1.85 -8.78
CA ALA A 78 -4.20 1.34 -8.68
C ALA A 78 -5.10 2.36 -7.97
N ILE A 79 -6.38 2.22 -8.19
CA ILE A 79 -7.41 2.89 -7.40
C ILE A 79 -8.07 1.83 -6.52
N GLY A 80 -8.49 2.22 -5.34
CA GLY A 80 -9.06 1.24 -4.42
C GLY A 80 -9.82 1.88 -3.28
N ILE A 81 -10.12 1.06 -2.29
CA ILE A 81 -10.85 1.45 -1.09
C ILE A 81 -10.00 1.11 0.13
N VAL A 82 -9.81 2.07 1.01
CA VAL A 82 -9.07 1.88 2.26
C VAL A 82 -10.05 1.64 3.40
N GLN A 83 -9.71 0.69 4.26
CA GLN A 83 -10.47 0.43 5.48
C GLN A 83 -9.54 -0.03 6.60
N LYS A 84 -9.98 0.17 7.83
CA LYS A 84 -9.24 -0.33 8.99
C LYS A 84 -9.27 -1.86 8.93
N SER A 85 -8.10 -2.49 9.09
CA SER A 85 -8.01 -3.94 9.14
C SER A 85 -8.62 -4.48 10.44
N THR A 86 -9.12 -5.71 10.42
CA THR A 86 -9.51 -6.43 11.63
C THR A 86 -8.29 -6.97 12.37
N ARG A 87 -7.12 -6.98 11.71
CA ARG A 87 -5.84 -7.38 12.30
C ARG A 87 -5.14 -6.17 12.92
N THR A 88 -4.20 -6.43 13.81
CA THR A 88 -3.35 -5.40 14.42
C THR A 88 -2.00 -5.35 13.71
N VAL A 89 -1.22 -4.30 13.98
CA VAL A 89 0.13 -4.20 13.47
C VAL A 89 1.00 -5.38 13.93
N PHE A 90 0.72 -5.93 15.12
CA PHE A 90 1.45 -7.07 15.65
C PHE A 90 1.18 -8.35 14.84
N ASP A 91 -0.02 -8.51 14.33
CA ASP A 91 -0.39 -9.65 13.48
C ASP A 91 0.38 -9.66 12.16
N ALA A 92 0.71 -8.49 11.63
CA ALA A 92 1.42 -8.35 10.36
C ALA A 92 2.91 -8.02 10.54
N ALA A 93 3.38 -7.87 11.78
CA ALA A 93 4.72 -7.37 12.09
C ALA A 93 5.83 -8.17 11.43
N GLU A 94 5.74 -9.51 11.43
CA GLU A 94 6.76 -10.37 10.84
C GLU A 94 6.99 -10.05 9.37
N HIS A 95 5.93 -9.84 8.60
CA HIS A 95 6.02 -9.52 7.18
C HIS A 95 6.65 -8.15 6.95
N PHE A 96 6.25 -7.15 7.73
CA PHE A 96 6.81 -5.81 7.63
C PHE A 96 8.29 -5.76 8.03
N ILE A 97 8.64 -6.49 9.08
CA ILE A 97 10.03 -6.53 9.59
C ILE A 97 10.97 -7.12 8.54
N LYS A 98 10.54 -8.17 7.84
CA LYS A 98 11.34 -8.77 6.78
C LYS A 98 11.54 -7.83 5.59
N LYS A 99 10.56 -7.02 5.29
CA LYS A 99 10.55 -6.19 4.09
C LYS A 99 11.14 -4.80 4.32
N ILE A 100 10.82 -4.18 5.45
CA ILE A 100 11.10 -2.76 5.71
C ILE A 100 12.21 -2.61 6.75
N PRO A 101 13.38 -2.07 6.37
CA PRO A 101 14.46 -1.80 7.33
C PRO A 101 13.97 -0.90 8.48
N GLY A 102 14.30 -1.30 9.71
CA GLY A 102 13.94 -0.52 10.90
C GLY A 102 12.52 -0.69 11.40
N TYR A 103 11.69 -1.47 10.72
CA TYR A 103 10.28 -1.62 11.13
C TYR A 103 10.14 -2.32 12.49
N LYS A 104 11.07 -3.19 12.84
CA LYS A 104 11.08 -3.84 14.15
C LYS A 104 11.12 -2.82 15.28
N ASP A 105 11.97 -1.81 15.16
CA ASP A 105 12.06 -0.73 16.14
C ASP A 105 10.75 0.07 16.20
N THR A 106 10.13 0.31 15.06
CA THR A 106 8.85 1.02 14.98
C THR A 106 7.77 0.26 15.76
N VAL A 107 7.68 -1.05 15.58
CA VAL A 107 6.69 -1.88 16.28
C VAL A 107 6.99 -1.90 17.79
N GLU A 108 8.24 -2.05 18.18
CA GLU A 108 8.65 -2.09 19.59
C GLU A 108 8.36 -0.77 20.31
N GLN A 109 8.60 0.36 19.65
CA GLN A 109 8.47 1.68 20.26
C GLN A 109 7.05 2.25 20.17
N ALA A 110 6.31 1.96 19.12
CA ALA A 110 5.05 2.62 18.82
C ALA A 110 3.90 1.66 18.44
N GLY A 111 4.11 0.34 18.51
CA GLY A 111 3.13 -0.62 18.02
C GLY A 111 1.75 -0.49 18.63
N ASP A 112 1.67 -0.13 19.92
CA ASP A 112 0.37 0.04 20.60
C ASP A 112 -0.43 1.22 20.07
N ASP A 113 0.23 2.21 19.47
CA ASP A 113 -0.40 3.42 18.94
C ASP A 113 -0.65 3.34 17.44
N LEU A 114 -0.14 2.29 16.79
CA LEU A 114 -0.31 2.10 15.34
C LEU A 114 -1.59 1.33 15.04
N VAL A 115 -2.26 1.77 13.99
CA VAL A 115 -3.47 1.11 13.46
C VAL A 115 -3.13 0.57 12.09
N LEU A 116 -3.51 -0.67 11.82
CA LEU A 116 -3.31 -1.32 10.53
C LEU A 116 -4.49 -1.03 9.62
N PHE A 117 -4.19 -0.57 8.42
CA PHE A 117 -5.18 -0.35 7.36
C PHE A 117 -4.92 -1.27 6.19
N GLU A 118 -5.97 -1.54 5.44
CA GLU A 118 -5.86 -2.33 4.22
C GLU A 118 -6.52 -1.61 3.05
N ILE A 119 -5.93 -1.78 1.87
CA ILE A 119 -6.45 -1.25 0.61
C ILE A 119 -6.86 -2.42 -0.25
N ALA A 120 -8.16 -2.49 -0.58
CA ALA A 120 -8.70 -3.45 -1.53
C ALA A 120 -8.78 -2.77 -2.90
N PHE A 121 -8.36 -3.48 -3.94
CA PHE A 121 -8.40 -2.99 -5.31
C PHE A 121 -8.63 -4.18 -6.26
N GLU A 122 -9.24 -3.90 -7.41
CA GLU A 122 -9.62 -4.95 -8.36
C GLU A 122 -8.56 -5.19 -9.42
N SER A 123 -7.90 -4.13 -9.86
CA SER A 123 -6.87 -4.22 -10.90
C SER A 123 -5.77 -3.21 -10.65
N ALA A 124 -4.62 -3.47 -11.26
CA ALA A 124 -3.45 -2.61 -11.16
C ALA A 124 -2.81 -2.44 -12.53
N VAL A 125 -2.27 -1.27 -12.79
CA VAL A 125 -1.46 -1.00 -13.98
C VAL A 125 0.00 -1.19 -13.58
N VAL A 126 0.67 -2.08 -14.30
CA VAL A 126 2.08 -2.41 -14.10
C VAL A 126 2.89 -1.76 -15.23
N THR A 127 3.78 -0.86 -14.88
CA THR A 127 4.66 -0.18 -15.84
C THR A 127 6.09 -0.64 -15.61
N LEU A 128 6.71 -1.22 -16.63
CA LEU A 128 8.13 -1.59 -16.59
C LEU A 128 8.98 -0.54 -17.31
N ASP A 129 8.50 -0.10 -18.48
CA ASP A 129 9.08 0.98 -19.28
C ASP A 129 8.00 1.55 -20.19
N VAL A 130 8.35 2.49 -21.07
CA VAL A 130 7.37 3.17 -21.93
C VAL A 130 6.67 2.24 -22.92
N ASP A 131 7.28 1.12 -23.25
CA ASP A 131 6.73 0.14 -24.20
C ASP A 131 6.11 -1.07 -23.53
N ASN A 132 6.34 -1.27 -22.24
CA ASN A 132 5.88 -2.44 -21.47
C ASN A 132 4.99 -2.00 -20.30
N ILE A 133 3.72 -1.80 -20.62
CA ILE A 133 2.68 -1.42 -19.67
C ILE A 133 1.55 -2.44 -19.80
N GLY A 134 1.15 -3.03 -18.68
CA GLY A 134 0.09 -4.05 -18.67
C GLY A 134 -0.83 -3.87 -17.48
N THR A 135 -2.00 -4.48 -17.57
CA THR A 135 -2.98 -4.48 -16.49
C THR A 135 -3.06 -5.88 -15.89
N PHE A 136 -3.07 -5.96 -14.56
CA PHE A 136 -3.26 -7.19 -13.83
C PHE A 136 -4.54 -7.11 -13.02
N GLU A 137 -5.43 -8.11 -13.24
CA GLU A 137 -6.69 -8.26 -12.49
C GLU A 137 -6.44 -9.16 -11.27
N LEU A 138 -6.79 -8.69 -10.07
CA LEU A 138 -6.59 -9.45 -8.83
C LEU A 138 -7.68 -10.49 -8.60
N SER A 139 -8.88 -10.21 -9.07
CA SER A 139 -9.99 -11.13 -8.93
C SER A 139 -9.91 -12.20 -10.02
N ALA A 140 -9.52 -13.38 -9.65
CA ALA A 140 -9.54 -14.51 -10.57
C ALA A 140 -10.92 -15.13 -10.60
#